data_4e7fffbd3c11ab7e966e2ce73c796fc0
#
_entry.id   4e7fffbd3c11ab7e966e2ce73c796fc0
#
_cell.length_a   1.000
_cell.length_b   1.000
_cell.length_c   1.000
_cell.angle_alpha   90.00
_cell.angle_beta   90.00
_cell.angle_gamma   90.00
#
_symmetry.space_group_name_H-M   'P 1'
#
loop_
_entity.id
_entity.type
_entity.pdbx_description
1 polymer ?
#
loop_
_entity_poly.entity_id
_entity_poly.type
_entity_poly.pdbx_seq_one_letter_code
_entity_poly.pdbx_strand_id
1 'polypeptide(L)'
;MNFVISLASAKDRRLHIANEFETKSIKYHFFDAVQPDQIPLMEEKYGISLSNSKLTAGEKACFFSHVEIWKIAIENNLQYVAIFEDDVFLGKDAGDFLSNFDWVPENFHIIKLEMFEEYVLMDFKKTSLKNRRSLRKLNEMHLGTAGYILSLEGAKDYLNYIKFKNINEAL
;
A
#
# COMPACT_ATOMS: atom_id res chain seq x y z
N MET A 1 9.74 1.62 -6.62
CA MET A 1 9.41 0.25 -7.08
C MET A 1 7.93 0.03 -6.88
N ASN A 2 7.23 -0.70 -7.79
CA ASN A 2 5.80 -0.98 -7.66
C ASN A 2 5.60 -2.46 -7.33
N PHE A 3 4.83 -2.75 -6.28
CA PHE A 3 4.43 -4.09 -5.90
C PHE A 3 2.92 -4.26 -6.05
N VAL A 4 2.50 -5.44 -6.48
CA VAL A 4 1.08 -5.83 -6.49
C VAL A 4 0.92 -7.08 -5.64
N ILE A 5 0.15 -6.97 -4.57
CA ILE A 5 -0.20 -8.07 -3.67
C ILE A 5 -1.25 -8.93 -4.37
N SER A 6 -0.96 -10.20 -4.58
CA SER A 6 -1.88 -11.13 -5.21
C SER A 6 -1.60 -12.55 -4.78
N LEU A 7 -2.63 -13.34 -4.57
CA LEU A 7 -2.46 -14.79 -4.37
C LEU A 7 -1.83 -15.42 -5.62
N ALA A 8 -0.86 -16.31 -5.44
CA ALA A 8 -0.24 -17.02 -6.55
C ALA A 8 -1.25 -17.85 -7.39
N SER A 9 -2.35 -18.25 -6.78
CA SER A 9 -3.46 -18.98 -7.40
C SER A 9 -4.45 -18.08 -8.18
N ALA A 10 -4.45 -16.76 -7.96
CA ALA A 10 -5.41 -15.81 -8.54
C ALA A 10 -5.03 -15.44 -10.00
N LYS A 11 -5.00 -16.41 -10.90
CA LYS A 11 -4.51 -16.25 -12.27
C LYS A 11 -5.23 -15.17 -13.06
N ASP A 12 -6.55 -15.08 -12.94
CA ASP A 12 -7.35 -14.09 -13.68
C ASP A 12 -7.07 -12.66 -13.19
N ARG A 13 -6.93 -12.47 -11.87
CA ARG A 13 -6.55 -11.18 -11.29
C ARG A 13 -5.14 -10.78 -11.69
N ARG A 14 -4.19 -11.72 -11.68
CA ARG A 14 -2.82 -11.48 -12.17
C ARG A 14 -2.80 -11.12 -13.66
N LEU A 15 -3.63 -11.75 -14.48
CA LEU A 15 -3.76 -11.38 -15.88
C LEU A 15 -4.35 -9.98 -16.04
N HIS A 16 -5.38 -9.63 -15.26
CA HIS A 16 -5.93 -8.29 -15.22
C HIS A 16 -4.84 -7.24 -14.89
N ILE A 17 -4.09 -7.45 -13.82
CA ILE A 17 -2.99 -6.56 -13.43
C ILE A 17 -1.91 -6.46 -14.50
N ALA A 18 -1.53 -7.57 -15.13
CA ALA A 18 -0.57 -7.54 -16.22
C ALA A 18 -1.05 -6.59 -17.34
N ASN A 19 -2.31 -6.71 -17.77
CA ASN A 19 -2.88 -5.82 -18.76
C ASN A 19 -2.92 -4.36 -18.31
N GLU A 20 -3.31 -4.09 -17.04
CA GLU A 20 -3.39 -2.72 -16.50
C GLU A 20 -2.02 -2.04 -16.46
N PHE A 21 -0.97 -2.74 -16.04
CA PHE A 21 0.36 -2.17 -15.88
C PHE A 21 1.13 -2.11 -17.20
N GLU A 22 1.08 -3.18 -18.02
CA GLU A 22 1.81 -3.25 -19.28
C GLU A 22 1.30 -2.25 -20.33
N THR A 23 -0.03 -2.08 -20.46
CA THR A 23 -0.62 -1.09 -21.36
C THR A 23 -0.20 0.35 -21.05
N LYS A 24 0.23 0.60 -19.82
CA LYS A 24 0.69 1.91 -19.35
C LYS A 24 2.21 1.98 -19.18
N SER A 25 2.94 0.93 -19.63
CA SER A 25 4.39 0.82 -19.54
C SER A 25 4.94 0.97 -18.12
N ILE A 26 4.21 0.49 -17.12
CA ILE A 26 4.59 0.54 -15.71
C ILE A 26 5.26 -0.78 -15.32
N LYS A 27 6.50 -0.70 -14.84
CA LYS A 27 7.19 -1.86 -14.27
C LYS A 27 6.64 -2.17 -12.88
N TYR A 28 6.39 -3.43 -12.59
CA TYR A 28 5.86 -3.89 -11.31
C TYR A 28 6.38 -5.30 -10.97
N HIS A 29 6.17 -5.71 -9.73
CA HIS A 29 6.46 -7.05 -9.24
C HIS A 29 5.25 -7.58 -8.50
N PHE A 30 4.85 -8.81 -8.77
CA PHE A 30 3.91 -9.49 -7.89
C PHE A 30 4.59 -9.84 -6.58
N PHE A 31 3.86 -9.56 -5.49
CA PHE A 31 4.14 -10.09 -4.17
C PHE A 31 3.11 -11.19 -3.89
N ASP A 32 3.58 -12.42 -3.65
CA ASP A 32 2.69 -13.53 -3.31
C ASP A 32 2.07 -13.26 -1.94
N ALA A 33 0.77 -13.01 -1.92
CA ALA A 33 0.04 -12.61 -0.72
C ALA A 33 0.17 -13.66 0.38
N VAL A 34 0.37 -13.18 1.60
CA VAL A 34 0.29 -14.01 2.82
C VAL A 34 -1.08 -14.69 2.86
N GLN A 35 -1.11 -15.97 3.20
CA GLN A 35 -2.33 -16.75 3.31
C GLN A 35 -2.76 -16.91 4.77
N PRO A 36 -4.05 -17.19 5.06
CA PRO A 36 -4.55 -17.30 6.42
C PRO A 36 -3.84 -18.32 7.31
N ASP A 37 -3.34 -19.40 6.76
CA ASP A 37 -2.58 -20.43 7.47
C ASP A 37 -1.17 -19.97 7.89
N GLN A 38 -0.66 -18.90 7.29
CA GLN A 38 0.63 -18.29 7.62
C GLN A 38 0.53 -17.23 8.74
N ILE A 39 -0.69 -16.82 9.13
CA ILE A 39 -0.89 -15.76 10.15
C ILE A 39 -0.11 -16.03 11.45
N PRO A 40 -0.15 -17.23 12.07
CA PRO A 40 0.59 -17.48 13.29
C PRO A 40 2.10 -17.27 13.16
N LEU A 41 2.67 -17.65 12.02
CA LEU A 41 4.08 -17.42 11.70
C LEU A 41 4.39 -15.92 11.56
N MET A 42 3.48 -15.16 10.97
CA MET A 42 3.66 -13.70 10.82
C MET A 42 3.52 -12.99 12.15
N GLU A 43 2.57 -13.40 12.98
CA GLU A 43 2.43 -12.86 14.36
C GLU A 43 3.71 -13.08 15.18
N GLU A 44 4.28 -14.26 15.13
CA GLU A 44 5.56 -14.58 15.77
C GLU A 44 6.71 -13.74 15.20
N LYS A 45 6.85 -13.70 13.87
CA LYS A 45 7.90 -12.97 13.14
C LYS A 45 7.95 -11.48 13.50
N TYR A 46 6.80 -10.86 13.66
CA TYR A 46 6.68 -9.42 13.92
C TYR A 46 6.46 -9.07 15.38
N GLY A 47 6.21 -10.06 16.25
CA GLY A 47 5.86 -9.86 17.65
C GLY A 47 4.52 -9.14 17.83
N ILE A 48 3.57 -9.40 16.93
CA ILE A 48 2.25 -8.76 16.87
C ILE A 48 1.20 -9.84 17.04
N SER A 49 0.16 -9.58 17.84
CA SER A 49 -1.00 -10.46 17.92
C SER A 49 -2.25 -9.78 17.42
N LEU A 50 -2.94 -10.43 16.46
CA LEU A 50 -4.24 -10.01 15.94
C LEU A 50 -5.40 -10.86 16.49
N SER A 51 -5.15 -11.65 17.54
CA SER A 51 -6.15 -12.58 18.11
C SER A 51 -7.41 -11.86 18.60
N ASN A 52 -7.27 -10.65 19.15
CA ASN A 52 -8.38 -9.86 19.68
C ASN A 52 -8.94 -8.84 18.66
N SER A 53 -8.40 -8.76 17.44
CA SER A 53 -8.93 -7.89 16.41
C SER A 53 -10.23 -8.44 15.83
N LYS A 54 -11.09 -7.54 15.33
CA LYS A 54 -12.33 -7.91 14.62
C LYS A 54 -12.09 -8.31 13.17
N LEU A 55 -10.84 -8.28 12.70
CA LEU A 55 -10.48 -8.60 11.33
C LEU A 55 -10.75 -10.08 11.02
N THR A 56 -11.26 -10.34 9.84
CA THR A 56 -11.37 -11.69 9.28
C THR A 56 -9.97 -12.26 9.01
N ALA A 57 -9.86 -13.57 8.82
CA ALA A 57 -8.59 -14.20 8.49
C ALA A 57 -7.98 -13.65 7.17
N GLY A 58 -8.82 -13.31 6.19
CA GLY A 58 -8.39 -12.68 4.94
C GLY A 58 -7.80 -11.30 5.16
N GLU A 59 -8.46 -10.46 5.95
CA GLU A 59 -7.97 -9.10 6.28
C GLU A 59 -6.65 -9.15 7.07
N LYS A 60 -6.52 -10.08 8.02
CA LYS A 60 -5.26 -10.30 8.75
C LYS A 60 -4.12 -10.71 7.80
N ALA A 61 -4.38 -11.61 6.87
CA ALA A 61 -3.40 -12.04 5.87
C ALA A 61 -3.04 -10.89 4.91
N CYS A 62 -4.02 -10.11 4.46
CA CYS A 62 -3.79 -8.89 3.68
C CYS A 62 -2.90 -7.91 4.44
N PHE A 63 -3.23 -7.59 5.69
CA PHE A 63 -2.40 -6.73 6.56
C PHE A 63 -0.95 -7.20 6.60
N PHE A 64 -0.69 -8.48 6.85
CA PHE A 64 0.68 -9.00 6.87
C PHE A 64 1.38 -8.95 5.51
N SER A 65 0.65 -9.05 4.40
CA SER A 65 1.21 -8.86 3.07
C SER A 65 1.76 -7.44 2.88
N HIS A 66 1.05 -6.42 3.37
CA HIS A 66 1.56 -5.04 3.38
C HIS A 66 2.78 -4.88 4.28
N VAL A 67 2.75 -5.45 5.49
CA VAL A 67 3.88 -5.41 6.45
C VAL A 67 5.13 -6.04 5.86
N GLU A 68 5.01 -7.16 5.13
CA GLU A 68 6.14 -7.80 4.43
C GLU A 68 6.75 -6.86 3.38
N ILE A 69 5.93 -6.15 2.60
CA ILE A 69 6.46 -5.20 1.61
C ILE A 69 7.10 -3.98 2.28
N TRP A 70 6.58 -3.49 3.42
CA TRP A 70 7.26 -2.44 4.19
C TRP A 70 8.64 -2.90 4.66
N LYS A 71 8.74 -4.16 5.10
CA LYS A 71 10.01 -4.78 5.49
C LYS A 71 10.98 -4.87 4.32
N ILE A 72 10.51 -5.30 3.15
CA ILE A 72 11.29 -5.33 1.90
C ILE A 72 11.80 -3.93 1.56
N ALA A 73 10.97 -2.89 1.68
CA ALA A 73 11.37 -1.52 1.43
C ALA A 73 12.51 -1.07 2.35
N ILE A 74 12.43 -1.41 3.64
CA ILE A 74 13.45 -1.07 4.64
C ILE A 74 14.76 -1.83 4.35
N GLU A 75 14.70 -3.14 4.15
CA GLU A 75 15.87 -4.00 3.93
C GLU A 75 16.64 -3.65 2.66
N ASN A 76 15.92 -3.22 1.60
CA ASN A 76 16.51 -2.82 0.34
C ASN A 76 16.74 -1.30 0.21
N ASN A 77 16.52 -0.55 1.29
CA ASN A 77 16.67 0.92 1.34
C ASN A 77 15.94 1.64 0.19
N LEU A 78 14.72 1.19 -0.12
CA LEU A 78 13.91 1.76 -1.19
C LEU A 78 13.31 3.09 -0.73
N GLN A 79 13.71 4.18 -1.38
CA GLN A 79 13.23 5.52 -1.02
C GLN A 79 11.71 5.63 -1.07
N TYR A 80 11.08 4.99 -2.08
CA TYR A 80 9.65 4.92 -2.25
C TYR A 80 9.24 3.55 -2.78
N VAL A 81 8.09 3.04 -2.31
CA VAL A 81 7.41 1.88 -2.88
C VAL A 81 5.95 2.24 -3.13
N ALA A 82 5.43 1.88 -4.29
CA ALA A 82 4.00 1.89 -4.52
C ALA A 82 3.48 0.47 -4.33
N ILE A 83 2.38 0.34 -3.59
CA ILE A 83 1.79 -0.94 -3.20
C ILE A 83 0.34 -0.93 -3.67
N PHE A 84 -0.06 -2.01 -4.34
CA PHE A 84 -1.39 -2.18 -4.91
C PHE A 84 -1.96 -3.55 -4.54
N GLU A 85 -3.27 -3.64 -4.45
CA GLU A 85 -4.00 -4.91 -4.45
C GLU A 85 -4.30 -5.35 -5.90
N ASP A 86 -4.72 -6.59 -6.12
CA ASP A 86 -4.82 -7.19 -7.46
C ASP A 86 -6.18 -6.97 -8.16
N ASP A 87 -6.99 -6.07 -7.63
CA ASP A 87 -8.30 -5.70 -8.20
C ASP A 87 -8.39 -4.21 -8.58
N VAL A 88 -7.26 -3.52 -8.65
CA VAL A 88 -7.20 -2.10 -9.01
C VAL A 88 -7.36 -1.88 -10.52
N PHE A 89 -7.98 -0.75 -10.89
CA PHE A 89 -7.98 -0.20 -12.24
C PHE A 89 -7.14 1.09 -12.25
N LEU A 90 -6.14 1.14 -13.11
CA LEU A 90 -5.25 2.28 -13.19
C LEU A 90 -5.82 3.37 -14.11
N GLY A 91 -5.81 4.61 -13.62
CA GLY A 91 -6.16 5.75 -14.43
C GLY A 91 -5.25 5.91 -15.67
N LYS A 92 -5.75 6.59 -16.70
CA LYS A 92 -5.03 6.77 -17.98
C LYS A 92 -3.62 7.38 -17.83
N ASP A 93 -3.44 8.24 -16.83
CA ASP A 93 -2.18 8.95 -16.59
C ASP A 93 -1.26 8.21 -15.59
N ALA A 94 -1.59 6.98 -15.17
CA ALA A 94 -0.86 6.26 -14.14
C ALA A 94 0.62 6.05 -14.48
N GLY A 95 0.94 5.80 -15.75
CA GLY A 95 2.33 5.67 -16.23
C GLY A 95 3.19 6.88 -15.92
N ASP A 96 2.62 8.08 -15.98
CA ASP A 96 3.34 9.32 -15.67
C ASP A 96 3.75 9.43 -14.20
N PHE A 97 3.06 8.75 -13.30
CA PHE A 97 3.27 8.83 -11.85
C PHE A 97 3.94 7.59 -11.26
N LEU A 98 3.82 6.44 -11.90
CA LEU A 98 4.32 5.16 -11.38
C LEU A 98 5.59 4.66 -12.08
N SER A 99 6.01 5.28 -13.18
CA SER A 99 7.28 4.94 -13.84
C SER A 99 8.50 5.49 -13.10
N ASN A 100 8.36 6.59 -12.36
CA ASN A 100 9.33 7.13 -11.43
C ASN A 100 8.62 7.91 -10.32
N PHE A 101 9.34 8.26 -9.27
CA PHE A 101 8.83 9.01 -8.12
C PHE A 101 9.44 10.40 -7.95
N ASP A 102 10.04 10.99 -9.00
CA ASP A 102 10.68 12.31 -8.95
C ASP A 102 9.70 13.46 -8.65
N TRP A 103 8.41 13.22 -8.88
CA TRP A 103 7.31 14.14 -8.62
C TRP A 103 6.87 14.16 -7.15
N VAL A 104 7.31 13.17 -6.37
CA VAL A 104 6.89 12.98 -4.99
C VAL A 104 7.54 14.04 -4.12
N PRO A 105 6.75 14.81 -3.30
CA PRO A 105 7.32 15.80 -2.40
C PRO A 105 8.19 15.15 -1.33
N GLU A 106 9.16 15.91 -0.82
CA GLU A 106 9.87 15.53 0.38
C GLU A 106 8.95 15.54 1.62
N ASN A 107 9.33 14.82 2.67
CA ASN A 107 8.67 14.82 3.98
C ASN A 107 7.20 14.38 4.00
N PHE A 108 6.90 13.26 3.34
CA PHE A 108 5.63 12.56 3.54
C PHE A 108 5.88 11.08 3.88
N HIS A 109 4.89 10.46 4.54
CA HIS A 109 4.96 9.04 4.87
C HIS A 109 4.17 8.19 3.88
N ILE A 110 2.93 8.60 3.56
CA ILE A 110 2.04 7.89 2.66
C ILE A 110 1.32 8.84 1.70
N ILE A 111 1.17 8.43 0.44
CA ILE A 111 0.27 9.06 -0.54
C ILE A 111 -0.76 8.03 -0.95
N LYS A 112 -2.03 8.27 -0.65
CA LYS A 112 -3.14 7.44 -1.09
C LYS A 112 -3.40 7.70 -2.57
N LEU A 113 -3.54 6.63 -3.35
CA LEU A 113 -3.78 6.67 -4.79
C LEU A 113 -5.21 6.25 -5.16
N GLU A 114 -5.91 5.66 -4.23
CA GLU A 114 -7.29 5.20 -4.38
C GLU A 114 -8.29 6.31 -4.03
N MET A 115 -9.49 6.18 -4.55
CA MET A 115 -10.64 7.03 -4.23
C MET A 115 -11.74 6.16 -3.64
N PHE A 116 -12.26 6.59 -2.49
CA PHE A 116 -13.50 6.07 -1.93
C PHE A 116 -14.64 7.04 -2.21
N GLU A 117 -15.85 6.51 -2.38
CA GLU A 117 -17.06 7.32 -2.54
C GLU A 117 -17.54 7.96 -1.22
N GLU A 118 -16.61 8.29 -0.34
CA GLU A 118 -16.87 8.95 0.94
C GLU A 118 -16.23 10.33 0.97
N TYR A 119 -16.90 11.27 1.64
CA TYR A 119 -16.34 12.60 1.87
C TYR A 119 -15.23 12.51 2.91
N VAL A 120 -14.10 13.14 2.61
CA VAL A 120 -12.94 13.22 3.52
C VAL A 120 -12.50 14.66 3.68
N LEU A 121 -12.12 15.02 4.90
CA LEU A 121 -11.59 16.34 5.19
C LEU A 121 -10.13 16.45 4.73
N MET A 122 -9.85 17.40 3.84
CA MET A 122 -8.52 17.70 3.32
C MET A 122 -8.17 19.17 3.51
N ASP A 123 -6.87 19.48 3.59
CA ASP A 123 -6.40 20.85 3.60
C ASP A 123 -6.79 21.60 2.33
N PHE A 124 -7.05 22.91 2.46
CA PHE A 124 -7.23 23.79 1.31
C PHE A 124 -5.95 23.94 0.48
N LYS A 125 -4.78 23.93 1.15
CA LYS A 125 -3.48 23.99 0.48
C LYS A 125 -3.26 22.74 -0.34
N LYS A 126 -2.86 22.93 -1.60
CA LYS A 126 -2.54 21.83 -2.53
C LYS A 126 -1.15 22.02 -3.11
N THR A 127 -0.48 20.92 -3.37
CA THR A 127 0.71 20.85 -4.23
C THR A 127 0.26 20.45 -5.62
N SER A 128 0.47 21.32 -6.60
CA SER A 128 0.11 21.01 -8.00
C SER A 128 1.11 20.03 -8.60
N LEU A 129 0.58 19.05 -9.32
CA LEU A 129 1.34 18.04 -10.07
C LEU A 129 1.07 18.19 -11.56
N LYS A 130 1.79 17.42 -12.38
CA LYS A 130 1.52 17.28 -13.81
C LYS A 130 0.10 16.75 -14.06
N ASN A 131 -0.36 16.84 -15.31
CA ASN A 131 -1.67 16.35 -15.76
C ASN A 131 -2.87 16.91 -14.96
N ARG A 132 -2.75 18.14 -14.44
CA ARG A 132 -3.78 18.81 -13.60
C ARG A 132 -4.11 18.04 -12.32
N ARG A 133 -3.24 17.14 -11.87
CA ARG A 133 -3.36 16.46 -10.58
C ARG A 133 -2.84 17.36 -9.45
N SER A 134 -3.21 17.04 -8.24
CA SER A 134 -2.70 17.72 -7.05
C SER A 134 -2.70 16.81 -5.84
N LEU A 135 -1.79 17.06 -4.93
CA LEU A 135 -1.77 16.46 -3.60
C LEU A 135 -2.39 17.42 -2.59
N ARG A 136 -3.12 16.86 -1.64
CA ARG A 136 -3.64 17.56 -0.46
C ARG A 136 -3.35 16.74 0.77
N LYS A 137 -3.08 17.40 1.89
CA LYS A 137 -2.99 16.72 3.17
C LYS A 137 -4.38 16.24 3.57
N LEU A 138 -4.45 14.98 3.98
CA LEU A 138 -5.64 14.36 4.52
C LEU A 138 -5.69 14.59 6.04
N ASN A 139 -6.81 15.08 6.57
CA ASN A 139 -6.99 15.39 7.98
C ASN A 139 -7.96 14.44 8.69
N GLU A 140 -8.41 13.41 7.99
CA GLU A 140 -9.28 12.35 8.51
C GLU A 140 -8.74 10.97 8.14
N MET A 141 -9.31 9.95 8.79
CA MET A 141 -9.06 8.57 8.40
C MET A 141 -9.60 8.32 6.99
N HIS A 142 -8.78 7.72 6.16
CA HIS A 142 -9.16 7.26 4.83
C HIS A 142 -8.97 5.75 4.77
N LEU A 143 -10.05 5.02 4.68
CA LEU A 143 -10.05 3.56 4.63
C LEU A 143 -9.42 3.03 3.33
N GLY A 144 -9.18 1.73 3.32
CA GLY A 144 -8.67 1.00 2.16
C GLY A 144 -7.15 1.03 2.01
N THR A 145 -6.65 0.00 1.36
CA THR A 145 -5.22 -0.24 1.11
C THR A 145 -4.97 -0.63 -0.35
N ALA A 146 -5.99 -0.43 -1.21
CA ALA A 146 -5.95 -0.88 -2.60
C ALA A 146 -4.84 -0.23 -3.44
N GLY A 147 -4.42 1.01 -3.10
CA GLY A 147 -3.30 1.66 -3.78
C GLY A 147 -2.71 2.84 -3.01
N TYR A 148 -1.41 2.78 -2.73
CA TYR A 148 -0.70 3.89 -2.08
C TYR A 148 0.81 3.88 -2.38
N ILE A 149 1.46 5.03 -2.21
CA ILE A 149 2.92 5.16 -2.21
C ILE A 149 3.36 5.37 -0.76
N LEU A 150 4.37 4.62 -0.34
CA LEU A 150 4.98 4.67 0.98
C LEU A 150 6.43 5.11 0.85
N SER A 151 6.86 6.07 1.68
CA SER A 151 8.26 6.43 1.80
C SER A 151 9.01 5.43 2.70
N LEU A 152 10.34 5.40 2.58
CA LEU A 152 11.19 4.60 3.46
C LEU A 152 10.98 4.95 4.94
N GLU A 153 10.88 6.24 5.26
CA GLU A 153 10.61 6.70 6.63
C GLU A 153 9.20 6.29 7.08
N GLY A 154 8.20 6.41 6.20
CA GLY A 154 6.85 5.93 6.49
C GLY A 154 6.83 4.42 6.78
N ALA A 155 7.58 3.62 6.01
CA ALA A 155 7.69 2.18 6.25
C ALA A 155 8.29 1.87 7.63
N LYS A 156 9.35 2.59 8.04
CA LYS A 156 9.96 2.45 9.36
C LYS A 156 9.00 2.84 10.49
N ASP A 157 8.33 3.99 10.34
CA ASP A 157 7.42 4.51 11.34
C ASP A 157 6.20 3.62 11.54
N TYR A 158 5.59 3.14 10.44
CA TYR A 158 4.46 2.22 10.54
C TYR A 158 4.87 0.87 11.15
N LEU A 159 6.02 0.32 10.76
CA LEU A 159 6.50 -0.93 11.34
C LEU A 159 6.81 -0.78 12.84
N ASN A 160 7.34 0.36 13.27
CA ASN A 160 7.54 0.66 14.69
C ASN A 160 6.21 0.85 15.40
N TYR A 161 5.28 1.59 14.81
CA TYR A 161 3.97 1.85 15.41
C TYR A 161 3.19 0.55 15.70
N ILE A 162 3.14 -0.38 14.74
CA ILE A 162 2.45 -1.66 14.94
C ILE A 162 3.11 -2.56 15.99
N LYS A 163 4.42 -2.40 16.23
CA LYS A 163 5.13 -3.10 17.30
C LYS A 163 4.87 -2.51 18.70
N PHE A 164 4.71 -1.19 18.78
CA PHE A 164 4.51 -0.49 20.06
C PHE A 164 3.07 -0.52 20.56
N LYS A 165 2.11 -0.43 19.67
CA LYS A 165 0.70 -0.59 20.04
C LYS A 165 0.33 -2.03 19.77
N ASN A 166 -0.04 -2.75 20.82
CA ASN A 166 -0.89 -3.93 20.62
C ASN A 166 -2.00 -3.49 19.67
N ILE A 167 -1.98 -3.96 18.42
CA ILE A 167 -2.85 -3.49 17.30
C ILE A 167 -4.34 -3.52 17.66
N ASN A 168 -4.72 -4.20 18.73
CA ASN A 168 -6.07 -4.24 19.28
C ASN A 168 -6.69 -2.87 19.61
N GLU A 169 -5.90 -1.79 19.65
CA GLU A 169 -6.37 -0.42 19.90
C GLU A 169 -6.35 0.47 18.65
N ALA A 170 -5.83 -0.02 17.51
CA ALA A 170 -5.53 0.80 16.34
C ALA A 170 -6.35 0.45 15.08
N LEU A 171 -7.23 -0.56 15.17
CA LEU A 171 -8.07 -1.04 14.05
C LEU A 171 -9.55 -0.96 14.41
#